data_f364ba84e64da50233b7c679f9e572bc
#
_entry.id   f364ba84e64da50233b7c679f9e572bc
#
_cell.length_a   1.000
_cell.length_b   1.000
_cell.length_c   1.000
_cell.angle_alpha   90.00
_cell.angle_beta   90.00
_cell.angle_gamma   90.00
#
_symmetry.space_group_name_H-M   'P 1'
#
loop_
_entity.id
_entity.type
_entity.pdbx_description
1 polymer ?
#
loop_
_entity_poly.entity_id
_entity_poly.type
_entity_poly.pdbx_seq_one_letter_code
_entity_poly.pdbx_strand_id
1 'polypeptide(L)'
;ILGIDRNYLDVYGYQVTKGRGLTDKDYSEGRKVALIDKTTAASLFDNADVIGRTIEIKGEPFVVVGMVAKKAESQPVINSMEDYYRYMSDDQSGKIIIPDNVWPVIYQYDEPQNLVVRAKSTDDMTTAGEKAADILNAMLTVSDDTVKYKGEDLLEQATQIQEISNSTNQQLIWIAS
;
A
#
# COMPACT_ATOMS: atom_id res chain seq x y z
N ILE A 1 -3.45 8.80 -1.39
CA ILE A 1 -4.65 8.20 -2.02
C ILE A 1 -4.21 6.97 -2.77
N LEU A 2 -5.03 5.91 -2.73
CA LEU A 2 -4.77 4.63 -3.39
C LEU A 2 -6.01 4.24 -4.22
N GLY A 3 -5.82 3.99 -5.52
CA GLY A 3 -6.80 3.31 -6.36
C GLY A 3 -6.52 1.80 -6.29
N ILE A 4 -7.50 1.01 -5.86
CA ILE A 4 -7.29 -0.42 -5.61
C ILE A 4 -8.25 -1.30 -6.38
N ASP A 5 -7.80 -2.50 -6.75
CA ASP A 5 -8.62 -3.58 -7.24
C ASP A 5 -9.38 -4.31 -6.09
N ARG A 6 -10.19 -5.30 -6.44
CA ARG A 6 -11.01 -6.06 -5.48
C ARG A 6 -10.20 -6.87 -4.47
N ASN A 7 -8.99 -7.28 -4.82
CA ASN A 7 -8.18 -8.21 -4.04
C ASN A 7 -7.20 -7.49 -3.09
N TYR A 8 -6.92 -6.22 -3.36
CA TYR A 8 -5.89 -5.47 -2.67
C TYR A 8 -6.02 -5.49 -1.14
N LEU A 9 -7.24 -5.25 -0.61
CA LEU A 9 -7.44 -5.19 0.84
C LEU A 9 -7.04 -6.51 1.51
N ASP A 10 -7.41 -7.65 0.92
CA ASP A 10 -7.07 -8.95 1.47
C ASP A 10 -5.58 -9.28 1.30
N VAL A 11 -5.02 -9.03 0.10
CA VAL A 11 -3.60 -9.32 -0.19
C VAL A 11 -2.69 -8.47 0.69
N TYR A 12 -3.00 -7.18 0.86
CA TYR A 12 -2.19 -6.24 1.65
C TYR A 12 -2.48 -6.30 3.16
N GLY A 13 -3.45 -7.12 3.58
CA GLY A 13 -3.77 -7.33 4.99
C GLY A 13 -4.60 -6.22 5.63
N TYR A 14 -5.43 -5.51 4.85
CA TYR A 14 -6.42 -4.60 5.42
C TYR A 14 -7.71 -5.32 5.80
N GLN A 15 -8.39 -4.79 6.80
CA GLN A 15 -9.75 -5.18 7.18
C GLN A 15 -10.64 -3.95 7.31
N VAL A 16 -11.92 -4.12 7.01
CA VAL A 16 -12.94 -3.08 7.25
C VAL A 16 -13.29 -3.10 8.75
N THR A 17 -13.14 -1.97 9.40
CA THR A 17 -13.41 -1.82 10.85
C THR A 17 -14.77 -1.18 11.14
N LYS A 18 -15.29 -0.38 10.19
CA LYS A 18 -16.60 0.27 10.29
C LYS A 18 -17.21 0.47 8.91
N GLY A 19 -18.53 0.41 8.78
CA GLY A 19 -19.20 0.54 7.50
C GLY A 19 -19.06 -0.72 6.63
N ARG A 20 -18.77 -0.55 5.33
CA ARG A 20 -18.58 -1.63 4.35
C ARG A 20 -17.32 -1.45 3.52
N GLY A 21 -16.83 -2.52 2.93
CA GLY A 21 -15.80 -2.50 1.89
C GLY A 21 -16.31 -2.00 0.53
N LEU A 22 -15.41 -1.95 -0.44
CA LEU A 22 -15.76 -1.73 -1.84
C LEU A 22 -16.48 -2.98 -2.39
N THR A 23 -17.55 -2.77 -3.13
CA THR A 23 -18.38 -3.84 -3.69
C THR A 23 -18.23 -3.92 -5.21
N ASP A 24 -18.63 -5.04 -5.81
CA ASP A 24 -18.64 -5.19 -7.27
C ASP A 24 -19.42 -4.09 -7.99
N LYS A 25 -20.48 -3.57 -7.38
CA LYS A 25 -21.23 -2.43 -7.90
C LYS A 25 -20.42 -1.13 -7.91
N ASP A 26 -19.58 -0.91 -6.90
CA ASP A 26 -18.74 0.29 -6.85
C ASP A 26 -17.77 0.30 -8.02
N TYR A 27 -17.23 -0.88 -8.37
CA TYR A 27 -16.37 -1.04 -9.55
C TYR A 27 -17.17 -0.98 -10.87
N SER A 28 -18.23 -1.78 -11.01
CA SER A 28 -18.93 -1.88 -12.30
C SER A 28 -19.66 -0.59 -12.71
N GLU A 29 -20.11 0.20 -11.73
CA GLU A 29 -20.84 1.44 -11.95
C GLU A 29 -19.93 2.70 -11.83
N GLY A 30 -18.63 2.52 -11.55
CA GLY A 30 -17.71 3.65 -11.38
C GLY A 30 -18.12 4.59 -10.24
N ARG A 31 -18.56 4.04 -9.11
CA ARG A 31 -19.07 4.84 -8.01
C ARG A 31 -17.94 5.60 -7.30
N LYS A 32 -18.16 6.89 -7.06
CA LYS A 32 -17.25 7.74 -6.28
C LYS A 32 -17.44 7.48 -4.79
N VAL A 33 -16.89 6.37 -4.32
CA VAL A 33 -16.88 5.95 -2.91
C VAL A 33 -15.45 5.81 -2.41
N ALA A 34 -15.27 6.02 -1.10
CA ALA A 34 -13.96 5.96 -0.46
C ALA A 34 -14.00 5.13 0.82
N LEU A 35 -12.90 4.42 1.09
CA LEU A 35 -12.55 3.93 2.40
C LEU A 35 -11.47 4.84 2.97
N ILE A 36 -11.51 5.09 4.28
CA ILE A 36 -10.51 5.90 4.96
C ILE A 36 -9.97 5.17 6.19
N ASP A 37 -8.76 5.50 6.59
CA ASP A 37 -8.19 5.01 7.84
C ASP A 37 -8.56 5.94 9.03
N LYS A 38 -8.17 5.52 10.24
CA LYS A 38 -8.43 6.27 11.47
C LYS A 38 -7.76 7.65 11.46
N THR A 39 -6.56 7.74 10.92
CA THR A 39 -5.79 9.00 10.84
C THR A 39 -6.50 10.01 9.95
N THR A 40 -6.95 9.59 8.77
CA THR A 40 -7.76 10.42 7.86
C THR A 40 -9.08 10.84 8.48
N ALA A 41 -9.77 9.90 9.16
CA ALA A 41 -11.03 10.19 9.84
C ALA A 41 -10.86 11.26 10.93
N ALA A 42 -9.80 11.17 11.74
CA ALA A 42 -9.49 12.15 12.77
C ALA A 42 -9.14 13.52 12.16
N SER A 43 -8.36 13.54 11.07
CA SER A 43 -7.93 14.78 10.43
C SER A 43 -9.06 15.54 9.74
N LEU A 44 -10.01 14.81 9.11
CA LEU A 44 -11.07 15.44 8.31
C LEU A 44 -12.37 15.67 9.07
N PHE A 45 -12.63 14.91 10.15
CA PHE A 45 -13.95 14.86 10.77
C PHE A 45 -13.94 14.93 12.31
N ASP A 46 -12.83 15.28 12.94
CA ASP A 46 -12.72 15.41 14.41
C ASP A 46 -13.29 14.19 15.19
N ASN A 47 -13.03 12.98 14.69
CA ASN A 47 -13.56 11.72 15.24
C ASN A 47 -15.11 11.57 15.26
N ALA A 48 -15.83 12.38 14.50
CA ALA A 48 -17.28 12.21 14.31
C ALA A 48 -17.59 10.95 13.48
N ASP A 49 -18.87 10.59 13.38
CA ASP A 49 -19.28 9.51 12.48
C ASP A 49 -19.03 9.90 11.02
N VAL A 50 -18.16 9.12 10.36
CA VAL A 50 -17.65 9.44 9.02
C VAL A 50 -18.40 8.70 7.91
N ILE A 51 -19.15 7.64 8.25
CA ILE A 51 -19.85 6.84 7.23
C ILE A 51 -20.99 7.64 6.62
N GLY A 52 -21.04 7.68 5.29
CA GLY A 52 -22.01 8.45 4.52
C GLY A 52 -21.63 9.91 4.31
N ARG A 53 -20.54 10.40 4.94
CA ARG A 53 -20.06 11.76 4.70
C ARG A 53 -19.31 11.83 3.37
N THR A 54 -19.27 13.02 2.80
CA THR A 54 -18.56 13.30 1.55
C THR A 54 -17.22 13.95 1.85
N ILE A 55 -16.19 13.47 1.18
CA ILE A 55 -14.86 14.08 1.08
C ILE A 55 -14.65 14.57 -0.34
N GLU A 56 -13.87 15.62 -0.51
CA GLU A 56 -13.49 16.14 -1.81
C GLU A 56 -12.05 15.71 -2.14
N ILE A 57 -11.86 15.10 -3.30
CA ILE A 57 -10.56 14.69 -3.81
C ILE A 57 -10.34 15.41 -5.15
N LYS A 58 -9.45 16.40 -5.17
CA LYS A 58 -9.17 17.24 -6.36
C LYS A 58 -10.45 17.82 -7.02
N GLY A 59 -11.39 18.30 -6.21
CA GLY A 59 -12.64 18.88 -6.69
C GLY A 59 -13.76 17.87 -6.93
N GLU A 60 -13.50 16.56 -6.82
CA GLU A 60 -14.48 15.52 -7.03
C GLU A 60 -15.02 14.97 -5.71
N PRO A 61 -16.35 14.86 -5.54
CA PRO A 61 -16.95 14.38 -4.30
C PRO A 61 -16.92 12.86 -4.22
N PHE A 62 -16.46 12.32 -3.10
CA PHE A 62 -16.48 10.87 -2.77
C PHE A 62 -17.22 10.64 -1.47
N VAL A 63 -18.10 9.64 -1.46
CA VAL A 63 -18.82 9.24 -0.25
C VAL A 63 -18.00 8.23 0.54
N VAL A 64 -17.74 8.51 1.82
CA VAL A 64 -17.07 7.56 2.72
C VAL A 64 -18.02 6.42 3.06
N VAL A 65 -17.71 5.20 2.63
CA VAL A 65 -18.54 4.02 2.84
C VAL A 65 -17.99 3.07 3.90
N GLY A 66 -16.72 3.21 4.26
CA GLY A 66 -16.12 2.39 5.30
C GLY A 66 -14.82 2.95 5.85
N MET A 67 -14.43 2.40 6.97
CA MET A 67 -13.10 2.61 7.57
C MET A 67 -12.29 1.31 7.49
N VAL A 68 -11.00 1.44 7.30
CA VAL A 68 -10.06 0.32 7.21
C VAL A 68 -8.92 0.46 8.20
N ALA A 69 -8.36 -0.69 8.60
CA ALA A 69 -7.11 -0.77 9.35
C ALA A 69 -6.33 -2.01 8.89
N LYS A 70 -5.02 -2.02 9.06
CA LYS A 70 -4.21 -3.23 8.88
C LYS A 70 -4.60 -4.27 9.94
N LYS A 71 -4.68 -5.53 9.54
CA LYS A 71 -4.83 -6.66 10.46
C LYS A 71 -3.59 -6.75 11.35
N ALA A 72 -3.77 -7.09 12.63
CA ALA A 72 -2.64 -7.22 13.57
C ALA A 72 -1.57 -8.23 13.10
N GLU A 73 -2.02 -9.31 12.45
CA GLU A 73 -1.15 -10.35 11.87
C GLU A 73 -0.33 -9.88 10.66
N SER A 74 -0.73 -8.76 10.07
CA SER A 74 -0.05 -8.14 8.91
C SER A 74 0.87 -7.00 9.32
N GLN A 75 1.09 -6.80 10.62
CA GLN A 75 2.03 -5.78 11.09
C GLN A 75 3.46 -6.31 10.91
N PRO A 76 4.36 -5.50 10.36
CA PRO A 76 5.75 -5.89 10.24
C PRO A 76 6.37 -6.12 11.63
N VAL A 77 7.24 -7.12 11.73
CA VAL A 77 8.05 -7.31 12.93
C VAL A 77 9.09 -6.18 12.96
N ILE A 78 8.97 -5.29 13.93
CA ILE A 78 9.89 -4.17 14.10
C ILE A 78 11.12 -4.66 14.88
N ASN A 79 12.23 -4.87 14.18
CA ASN A 79 13.48 -5.32 14.76
C ASN A 79 14.55 -4.22 14.88
N SER A 80 14.29 -3.06 14.27
CA SER A 80 15.22 -1.93 14.28
C SER A 80 14.51 -0.60 14.49
N MET A 81 15.24 0.44 14.91
CA MET A 81 14.71 1.80 14.98
C MET A 81 14.31 2.34 13.60
N GLU A 82 14.96 1.89 12.55
CA GLU A 82 14.65 2.29 11.18
C GLU A 82 13.33 1.68 10.72
N ASP A 83 13.06 0.42 11.03
CA ASP A 83 11.76 -0.23 10.80
C ASP A 83 10.66 0.51 11.56
N TYR A 84 10.94 0.90 12.80
CA TYR A 84 10.02 1.68 13.61
C TYR A 84 9.70 3.03 12.96
N TYR A 85 10.69 3.80 12.51
CA TYR A 85 10.47 5.09 11.87
C TYR A 85 9.74 4.93 10.53
N ARG A 86 10.08 3.93 9.73
CA ARG A 86 9.38 3.63 8.46
C ARG A 86 7.93 3.24 8.71
N TYR A 87 7.68 2.37 9.68
CA TYR A 87 6.32 1.96 10.07
C TYR A 87 5.51 3.14 10.61
N MET A 88 6.09 3.94 11.49
CA MET A 88 5.44 5.12 12.05
C MET A 88 5.18 6.21 11.00
N SER A 89 6.06 6.40 10.02
CA SER A 89 5.84 7.36 8.94
C SER A 89 4.71 6.93 8.01
N ASP A 90 4.61 5.63 7.72
CA ASP A 90 3.51 5.08 6.90
C ASP A 90 2.16 5.15 7.64
N ASP A 91 2.15 5.00 8.95
CA ASP A 91 0.93 5.06 9.78
C ASP A 91 0.47 6.51 10.08
N GLN A 92 1.36 7.49 10.04
CA GLN A 92 1.04 8.90 10.26
C GLN A 92 0.42 9.61 9.05
N SER A 93 0.65 9.11 7.85
CA SER A 93 0.11 9.68 6.62
C SER A 93 -1.25 9.12 6.30
N GLY A 94 -2.34 9.60 6.84
CA GLY A 94 -3.70 9.11 6.60
C GLY A 94 -3.96 8.57 5.18
N LYS A 95 -4.79 7.55 5.05
CA LYS A 95 -5.04 6.82 3.79
C LYS A 95 -6.48 7.00 3.31
N ILE A 96 -6.63 7.33 2.04
CA ILE A 96 -7.90 7.32 1.32
C ILE A 96 -7.80 6.27 0.22
N ILE A 97 -8.73 5.33 0.18
CA ILE A 97 -8.76 4.21 -0.76
C ILE A 97 -10.02 4.31 -1.60
N ILE A 98 -9.88 4.26 -2.90
CA ILE A 98 -10.96 4.35 -3.88
C ILE A 98 -10.89 3.15 -4.84
N PRO A 99 -11.95 2.81 -5.58
CA PRO A 99 -11.88 1.84 -6.67
C PRO A 99 -10.90 2.32 -7.76
N ASP A 100 -10.08 1.41 -8.30
CA ASP A 100 -9.08 1.73 -9.34
C ASP A 100 -9.70 2.31 -10.62
N ASN A 101 -10.88 1.84 -11.00
CA ASN A 101 -11.57 2.30 -12.19
C ASN A 101 -12.08 3.76 -12.12
N VAL A 102 -12.12 4.38 -10.94
CA VAL A 102 -12.41 5.82 -10.78
C VAL A 102 -11.14 6.67 -10.67
N TRP A 103 -9.97 6.05 -10.66
CA TRP A 103 -8.69 6.75 -10.64
C TRP A 103 -8.55 7.78 -11.77
N PRO A 104 -8.91 7.46 -13.04
CA PRO A 104 -8.78 8.40 -14.15
C PRO A 104 -9.68 9.63 -14.05
N VAL A 105 -10.67 9.63 -13.17
CA VAL A 105 -11.51 10.82 -12.91
C VAL A 105 -10.74 11.91 -12.17
N ILE A 106 -9.74 11.49 -11.36
CA ILE A 106 -8.97 12.39 -10.48
C ILE A 106 -7.53 12.57 -10.95
N TYR A 107 -6.98 11.56 -11.60
CA TYR A 107 -5.59 11.49 -12.04
C TYR A 107 -5.48 11.14 -13.53
N GLN A 108 -4.27 10.89 -14.02
CA GLN A 108 -4.05 10.52 -15.41
C GLN A 108 -4.43 9.05 -15.66
N TYR A 109 -4.78 8.75 -16.90
CA TYR A 109 -5.26 7.44 -17.31
C TYR A 109 -4.15 6.39 -17.40
N ASP A 110 -2.93 6.81 -17.65
CA ASP A 110 -1.76 5.99 -17.96
C ASP A 110 -0.69 6.03 -16.86
N GLU A 111 -1.08 6.30 -15.62
CA GLU A 111 -0.14 6.25 -14.51
C GLU A 111 0.35 4.81 -14.26
N PRO A 112 1.65 4.62 -13.94
CA PRO A 112 2.22 3.33 -13.65
C PRO A 112 1.48 2.63 -12.51
N GLN A 113 1.10 1.37 -12.72
CA GLN A 113 0.40 0.58 -11.71
C GLN A 113 1.41 -0.16 -10.82
N ASN A 114 1.14 -0.18 -9.53
CA ASN A 114 1.85 -1.02 -8.56
C ASN A 114 1.06 -2.31 -8.32
N LEU A 115 1.74 -3.45 -8.35
CA LEU A 115 1.14 -4.73 -8.03
C LEU A 115 1.68 -5.24 -6.69
N VAL A 116 0.80 -5.81 -5.89
CA VAL A 116 1.16 -6.49 -4.65
C VAL A 116 0.92 -7.99 -4.84
N VAL A 117 1.96 -8.78 -4.64
CA VAL A 117 1.91 -10.24 -4.76
C VAL A 117 2.14 -10.85 -3.39
N ARG A 118 1.24 -11.74 -2.95
CA ARG A 118 1.43 -12.51 -1.73
C ARG A 118 1.99 -13.88 -2.07
N ALA A 119 3.23 -14.15 -1.67
CA ALA A 119 3.84 -15.47 -1.76
C ALA A 119 3.19 -16.47 -0.78
N LYS A 120 3.32 -17.76 -1.06
CA LYS A 120 2.81 -18.82 -0.18
C LYS A 120 3.70 -19.02 1.04
N SER A 121 4.99 -18.79 0.90
CA SER A 121 6.00 -18.87 1.95
C SER A 121 6.99 -17.73 1.79
N THR A 122 7.77 -17.48 2.82
CA THR A 122 8.86 -16.49 2.81
C THR A 122 9.91 -16.85 1.75
N ASP A 123 10.23 -18.14 1.63
CA ASP A 123 11.25 -18.64 0.68
C ASP A 123 10.82 -18.44 -0.79
N ASP A 124 9.51 -18.32 -1.05
CA ASP A 124 8.96 -18.11 -2.39
C ASP A 124 8.87 -16.61 -2.77
N MET A 125 9.14 -15.66 -1.87
CA MET A 125 8.85 -14.24 -2.09
C MET A 125 9.60 -13.68 -3.29
N THR A 126 10.91 -13.85 -3.34
CA THR A 126 11.76 -13.37 -4.45
C THR A 126 11.31 -13.96 -5.78
N THR A 127 11.17 -15.29 -5.83
CA THR A 127 10.75 -15.98 -7.05
C THR A 127 9.34 -15.58 -7.50
N ALA A 128 8.42 -15.32 -6.58
CA ALA A 128 7.07 -14.86 -6.91
C ALA A 128 7.09 -13.44 -7.48
N GLY A 129 7.90 -12.55 -6.91
CA GLY A 129 8.09 -11.19 -7.38
C GLY A 129 8.71 -11.14 -8.78
N GLU A 130 9.78 -11.89 -9.01
CA GLU A 130 10.43 -12.01 -10.33
C GLU A 130 9.48 -12.55 -11.40
N LYS A 131 8.77 -13.64 -11.13
CA LYS A 131 7.79 -14.20 -12.07
C LYS A 131 6.66 -13.22 -12.39
N ALA A 132 6.17 -12.48 -11.40
CA ALA A 132 5.14 -11.48 -11.63
C ALA A 132 5.68 -10.35 -12.54
N ALA A 133 6.88 -9.86 -12.28
CA ALA A 133 7.55 -8.84 -13.09
C ALA A 133 7.76 -9.33 -14.54
N ASP A 134 8.22 -10.57 -14.74
CA ASP A 134 8.44 -11.16 -16.05
C ASP A 134 7.14 -11.26 -16.87
N ILE A 135 6.05 -11.73 -16.25
CA ILE A 135 4.74 -11.83 -16.90
C ILE A 135 4.25 -10.43 -17.32
N LEU A 136 4.35 -9.46 -16.44
CA LEU A 136 3.91 -8.09 -16.72
C LEU A 136 4.76 -7.43 -17.81
N ASN A 137 6.08 -7.60 -17.75
CA ASN A 137 7.00 -7.07 -18.76
C ASN A 137 6.77 -7.69 -20.13
N ALA A 138 6.39 -8.98 -20.20
CA ALA A 138 6.02 -9.64 -21.44
C ALA A 138 4.74 -9.08 -22.07
N MET A 139 3.88 -8.44 -21.29
CA MET A 139 2.64 -7.80 -21.74
C MET A 139 2.84 -6.33 -22.17
N LEU A 140 3.97 -5.73 -21.83
CA LEU A 140 4.27 -4.35 -22.19
C LEU A 140 4.58 -4.25 -23.69
N THR A 141 3.97 -3.29 -24.34
CA THR A 141 4.24 -2.95 -25.77
C THR A 141 5.35 -1.91 -25.94
N VAL A 142 5.96 -1.48 -24.83
CA VAL A 142 6.99 -0.44 -24.83
C VAL A 142 8.36 -1.08 -24.97
N SER A 143 9.16 -0.58 -25.91
CA SER A 143 10.53 -1.05 -26.17
C SER A 143 11.60 -0.37 -25.31
N ASP A 144 11.22 0.51 -24.40
CA ASP A 144 12.14 1.24 -23.54
C ASP A 144 12.44 0.42 -22.27
N ASP A 145 13.69 0.02 -22.11
CA ASP A 145 14.16 -0.76 -20.96
C ASP A 145 14.06 -0.02 -19.61
N THR A 146 13.82 1.28 -19.64
CA THR A 146 13.61 2.08 -18.40
C THR A 146 12.19 1.96 -17.84
N VAL A 147 11.23 1.49 -18.63
CA VAL A 147 9.82 1.33 -18.25
C VAL A 147 9.52 -0.16 -18.07
N LYS A 148 10.03 -0.76 -17.00
CA LYS A 148 9.82 -2.18 -16.69
C LYS A 148 9.34 -2.35 -15.26
N TYR A 149 8.49 -3.35 -15.04
CA TYR A 149 8.17 -3.83 -13.69
C TYR A 149 9.39 -4.51 -13.09
N LYS A 150 9.62 -4.25 -11.80
CA LYS A 150 10.65 -4.90 -10.99
C LYS A 150 9.98 -5.52 -9.78
N GLY A 151 10.41 -6.73 -9.41
CA GLY A 151 10.04 -7.32 -8.13
C GLY A 151 10.83 -6.62 -7.02
N GLU A 152 10.15 -6.10 -6.00
CA GLU A 152 10.77 -5.67 -4.75
C GLU A 152 10.40 -6.67 -3.66
N ASP A 153 11.40 -7.28 -3.05
CA ASP A 153 11.22 -8.22 -1.96
C ASP A 153 11.47 -7.50 -0.63
N LEU A 154 10.42 -7.44 0.19
CA LEU A 154 10.51 -6.82 1.53
C LEU A 154 11.51 -7.54 2.45
N LEU A 155 11.72 -8.85 2.24
CA LEU A 155 12.69 -9.62 3.03
C LEU A 155 14.12 -9.27 2.63
N GLU A 156 14.39 -9.13 1.33
CA GLU A 156 15.70 -8.71 0.84
C GLU A 156 16.05 -7.32 1.34
N GLN A 157 15.11 -6.38 1.30
CA GLN A 157 15.29 -5.04 1.88
C GLN A 157 15.59 -5.10 3.38
N ALA A 158 14.87 -5.92 4.15
CA ALA A 158 15.11 -6.08 5.59
C ALA A 158 16.50 -6.70 5.86
N THR A 159 16.93 -7.67 5.06
CA THR A 159 18.26 -8.31 5.18
C THR A 159 19.38 -7.31 4.89
N GLN A 160 19.26 -6.51 3.82
CA GLN A 160 20.23 -5.46 3.49
C GLN A 160 20.37 -4.42 4.60
N ILE A 161 19.26 -4.00 5.23
CA ILE A 161 19.27 -3.08 6.36
C ILE A 161 19.99 -3.70 7.57
N GLN A 162 19.75 -4.98 7.85
CA GLN A 162 20.41 -5.71 8.91
C GLN A 162 21.94 -5.78 8.72
N GLU A 163 22.38 -6.05 7.49
CA GLU A 163 23.81 -6.09 7.14
C GLU A 163 24.48 -4.73 7.29
N ILE A 164 23.83 -3.64 6.86
CA ILE A 164 24.31 -2.28 7.03
C ILE A 164 24.41 -1.93 8.53
N SER A 165 23.41 -2.27 9.32
CA SER A 165 23.39 -2.04 10.77
C SER A 165 24.51 -2.81 11.46
N ASN A 166 24.74 -4.06 11.10
CA ASN A 166 25.82 -4.87 11.66
C ASN A 166 27.20 -4.32 11.27
N SER A 167 27.40 -3.87 10.05
CA SER A 167 28.66 -3.26 9.59
C SER A 167 28.94 -1.94 10.31
N THR A 168 27.92 -1.12 10.53
CA THR A 168 28.03 0.16 11.25
C THR A 168 28.37 -0.07 12.73
N ASN A 169 27.74 -1.05 13.36
CA ASN A 169 28.07 -1.40 14.76
C ASN A 169 29.48 -1.95 14.90
N GLN A 170 29.99 -2.73 13.96
CA GLN A 170 31.39 -3.17 13.96
C GLN A 170 32.37 -2.01 13.81
N GLN A 171 32.06 -1.02 12.95
CA GLN A 171 32.89 0.17 12.80
C GLN A 171 32.91 1.03 14.08
N LEU A 172 31.78 1.17 14.77
CA LEU A 172 31.70 1.91 16.03
C LEU A 172 32.49 1.24 17.16
N ILE A 173 32.53 -0.10 17.22
CA ILE A 173 33.37 -0.84 18.20
C ILE A 173 34.86 -0.60 17.92
N TRP A 174 35.27 -0.51 16.64
CA TRP A 174 36.66 -0.22 16.28
C TRP A 174 37.12 1.21 16.63
N ILE A 175 36.23 2.17 16.65
CA ILE A 175 36.52 3.56 16.98
C ILE A 175 36.57 3.75 18.52
N ALA A 176 35.89 2.91 19.28
CA ALA A 176 35.81 2.98 20.76
C ALA A 176 36.87 2.14 21.50
N SER A 177 37.75 1.43 20.82
CA SER A 177 38.86 0.63 21.36
C SER A 177 40.22 1.24 21.03
#